data_e9f6f9026ebdf4585e584a137c831859
#
_entry.id   e9f6f9026ebdf4585e584a137c831859
#
_cell.length_a   1.000
_cell.length_b   1.000
_cell.length_c   1.000
_cell.angle_alpha   90.00
_cell.angle_beta   90.00
_cell.angle_gamma   90.00
#
_symmetry.space_group_name_H-M   'P 1'
#
loop_
_entity.id
_entity.type
_entity.pdbx_description
1 polymer ?
#
loop_
_entity_poly.entity_id
_entity_poly.type
_entity_poly.pdbx_seq_one_letter_code
_entity_poly.pdbx_strand_id
1 'polypeptide(L)'
;MFRKIAITAIMFTLSIIGLKAQLLYKISGKDLQKPSYIVGTFHVASSSFIDSIPGLRAAMDASEQVCGELDMKDITSPENVQKMMTAMMIDGDKTIKDLMTEEEMKRLNAYMTSLLTVDFNNPMIMQQMGKFTPSALSQQLSLVSIVKKLPGFNPQDLLDNAFQLYAAEKQKPVVGLETLDFQINTLYKGKSLERQKQLLMCLVDNPEYNDQMIDRMIKAYYSLD
;
A
#
# COMPACT_ATOMS: atom_id res chain seq x y z
N MET A 1 15.53 -1.42 52.69
CA MET A 1 15.57 -0.36 51.70
C MET A 1 16.29 -0.82 50.41
N PHE A 2 17.48 -1.39 50.46
CA PHE A 2 18.26 -1.85 49.29
C PHE A 2 17.57 -2.91 48.40
N ARG A 3 16.77 -3.81 48.99
CA ARG A 3 16.07 -4.87 48.24
C ARG A 3 14.96 -4.35 47.31
N LYS A 4 14.29 -3.26 47.69
CA LYS A 4 13.27 -2.60 46.84
C LYS A 4 13.89 -1.80 45.68
N ILE A 5 15.05 -1.20 45.92
CA ILE A 5 15.80 -0.45 44.91
C ILE A 5 16.33 -1.41 43.81
N ALA A 6 16.82 -2.60 44.21
CA ALA A 6 17.31 -3.61 43.28
C ALA A 6 16.19 -4.14 42.35
N ILE A 7 14.97 -4.39 42.88
CA ILE A 7 13.83 -4.86 42.09
C ILE A 7 13.36 -3.78 41.13
N THR A 8 13.35 -2.51 41.52
CA THR A 8 12.99 -1.38 40.66
C THR A 8 14.02 -1.18 39.56
N ALA A 9 15.31 -1.33 39.84
CA ALA A 9 16.39 -1.24 38.85
C ALA A 9 16.33 -2.40 37.82
N ILE A 10 15.99 -3.61 38.26
CA ILE A 10 15.82 -4.77 37.37
C ILE A 10 14.59 -4.59 36.44
N MET A 11 13.48 -4.05 36.94
CA MET A 11 12.32 -3.70 36.11
C MET A 11 12.62 -2.59 35.09
N PHE A 12 13.48 -1.63 35.44
CA PHE A 12 13.85 -0.55 34.53
C PHE A 12 14.86 -1.00 33.45
N THR A 13 15.73 -1.97 33.77
CA THR A 13 16.67 -2.55 32.75
C THR A 13 16.00 -3.52 31.82
N LEU A 14 14.88 -4.15 32.18
CA LEU A 14 14.07 -4.96 31.26
C LEU A 14 13.25 -4.12 30.27
N SER A 15 13.06 -2.82 30.56
CA SER A 15 12.34 -1.89 29.67
C SER A 15 13.23 -1.30 28.55
N ILE A 16 14.53 -1.62 28.52
CA ILE A 16 15.49 -1.13 27.49
C ILE A 16 15.81 -2.23 26.46
N ILE A 17 15.12 -3.36 26.48
CA ILE A 17 15.11 -4.24 25.32
C ILE A 17 14.32 -3.47 24.26
N GLY A 18 15.05 -2.81 23.37
CA GLY A 18 14.47 -2.00 22.31
C GLY A 18 13.32 -2.76 21.66
N LEU A 19 12.13 -2.21 21.75
CA LEU A 19 10.98 -2.65 21.01
C LEU A 19 11.34 -2.46 19.53
N LYS A 20 11.95 -3.48 18.92
CA LYS A 20 12.04 -3.50 17.46
C LYS A 20 10.63 -3.65 16.96
N ALA A 21 10.21 -2.76 16.09
CA ALA A 21 8.97 -2.94 15.37
C ALA A 21 9.06 -4.29 14.65
N GLN A 22 8.05 -5.12 14.81
CA GLN A 22 7.99 -6.43 14.18
C GLN A 22 6.92 -6.40 13.11
N LEU A 23 7.24 -6.91 11.93
CA LEU A 23 6.24 -7.07 10.87
C LEU A 23 5.35 -8.29 11.11
N LEU A 24 5.80 -9.28 11.89
CA LEU A 24 5.04 -10.50 12.19
C LEU A 24 4.60 -10.53 13.66
N TYR A 25 3.31 -10.63 13.87
CA TYR A 25 2.69 -10.77 15.18
C TYR A 25 2.00 -12.14 15.31
N LYS A 26 2.23 -12.82 16.43
CA LYS A 26 1.53 -14.06 16.79
C LYS A 26 0.44 -13.74 17.81
N ILE A 27 -0.78 -14.12 17.50
CA ILE A 27 -1.94 -14.00 18.40
C ILE A 27 -2.24 -15.37 18.97
N SER A 28 -2.21 -15.49 20.29
CA SER A 28 -2.56 -16.69 21.03
C SER A 28 -3.40 -16.34 22.25
N GLY A 29 -4.28 -17.25 22.67
CA GLY A 29 -5.14 -17.02 23.83
C GLY A 29 -5.67 -18.31 24.40
N LYS A 30 -6.28 -18.25 25.57
CA LYS A 30 -6.76 -19.41 26.33
C LYS A 30 -7.79 -20.24 25.54
N ASP A 31 -8.62 -19.56 24.72
CA ASP A 31 -9.70 -20.18 23.96
C ASP A 31 -9.34 -20.45 22.48
N LEU A 32 -8.10 -20.14 22.07
CA LEU A 32 -7.60 -20.42 20.73
C LEU A 32 -6.85 -21.75 20.74
N GLN A 33 -7.35 -22.73 20.00
CA GLN A 33 -6.67 -24.04 19.84
C GLN A 33 -5.37 -23.91 19.05
N LYS A 34 -5.31 -22.97 18.11
CA LYS A 34 -4.14 -22.66 17.29
C LYS A 34 -3.92 -21.16 17.26
N PRO A 35 -2.67 -20.70 17.13
CA PRO A 35 -2.39 -19.29 17.00
C PRO A 35 -2.82 -18.75 15.64
N SER A 36 -3.16 -17.46 15.60
CA SER A 36 -3.26 -16.68 14.38
C SER A 36 -2.04 -15.77 14.23
N TYR A 37 -1.76 -15.33 13.03
CA TYR A 37 -0.63 -14.46 12.73
C TYR A 37 -1.11 -13.24 11.95
N ILE A 38 -0.54 -12.08 12.24
CA ILE A 38 -0.71 -10.86 11.45
C ILE A 38 0.67 -10.47 10.94
N VAL A 39 0.76 -10.18 9.65
CA VAL A 39 1.96 -9.67 9.02
C VAL A 39 1.69 -8.32 8.38
N GLY A 40 2.56 -7.34 8.66
CA GLY A 40 2.53 -6.05 7.96
C GLY A 40 3.17 -6.19 6.58
N THR A 41 2.46 -5.77 5.54
CA THR A 41 2.95 -5.84 4.16
C THR A 41 3.17 -4.44 3.59
N PHE A 42 3.98 -4.38 2.55
CA PHE A 42 4.20 -3.22 1.72
C PHE A 42 3.94 -3.63 0.27
N HIS A 43 2.90 -3.10 -0.35
CA HIS A 43 2.37 -3.55 -1.64
C HIS A 43 3.36 -3.61 -2.80
N VAL A 44 4.51 -2.97 -2.68
CA VAL A 44 5.58 -3.00 -3.69
C VAL A 44 6.79 -3.83 -3.25
N ALA A 45 6.70 -4.51 -2.11
CA ALA A 45 7.76 -5.40 -1.65
C ALA A 45 7.78 -6.69 -2.47
N SER A 46 8.98 -7.18 -2.81
CA SER A 46 9.19 -8.47 -3.47
C SER A 46 8.83 -9.63 -2.56
N SER A 47 8.35 -10.73 -3.16
CA SER A 47 8.08 -11.98 -2.47
C SER A 47 9.30 -12.54 -1.72
N SER A 48 10.51 -12.25 -2.20
CA SER A 48 11.75 -12.65 -1.54
C SER A 48 11.91 -12.09 -0.13
N PHE A 49 11.19 -11.02 0.20
CA PHE A 49 11.23 -10.42 1.53
C PHE A 49 10.60 -11.33 2.62
N ILE A 50 9.80 -12.34 2.23
CA ILE A 50 9.30 -13.38 3.15
C ILE A 50 10.43 -13.98 4.00
N ASP A 51 11.58 -14.25 3.38
CA ASP A 51 12.72 -14.88 4.05
C ASP A 51 13.46 -13.93 5.00
N SER A 52 13.26 -12.64 4.86
CA SER A 52 13.84 -11.61 5.72
C SER A 52 13.05 -11.40 7.01
N ILE A 53 11.78 -11.82 7.06
CA ILE A 53 10.93 -11.67 8.24
C ILE A 53 11.06 -12.90 9.15
N PRO A 54 11.67 -12.78 10.35
CA PRO A 54 11.92 -13.93 11.22
C PRO A 54 10.64 -14.69 11.58
N GLY A 55 10.62 -16.00 11.32
CA GLY A 55 9.50 -16.88 11.65
C GLY A 55 8.31 -16.85 10.68
N LEU A 56 8.33 -16.01 9.63
CA LEU A 56 7.17 -15.87 8.73
C LEU A 56 6.87 -17.17 7.98
N ARG A 57 7.87 -17.87 7.43
CA ARG A 57 7.62 -19.15 6.75
C ARG A 57 6.99 -20.18 7.68
N ALA A 58 7.48 -20.29 8.92
CA ALA A 58 6.89 -21.21 9.90
C ALA A 58 5.44 -20.80 10.26
N ALA A 59 5.14 -19.50 10.33
CA ALA A 59 3.79 -19.02 10.52
C ALA A 59 2.87 -19.34 9.35
N MET A 60 3.36 -19.17 8.11
CA MET A 60 2.64 -19.55 6.89
C MET A 60 2.33 -21.06 6.86
N ASP A 61 3.32 -21.90 7.21
CA ASP A 61 3.12 -23.36 7.28
C ASP A 61 2.09 -23.77 8.33
N ALA A 62 2.14 -23.13 9.50
CA ALA A 62 1.26 -23.44 10.64
C ALA A 62 -0.18 -22.92 10.45
N SER A 63 -0.40 -21.94 9.56
CA SER A 63 -1.72 -21.35 9.31
C SER A 63 -2.58 -22.27 8.47
N GLU A 64 -3.88 -22.31 8.76
CA GLU A 64 -4.85 -23.15 8.03
C GLU A 64 -5.50 -22.41 6.85
N GLN A 65 -5.44 -21.08 6.86
CA GLN A 65 -5.97 -20.21 5.81
C GLN A 65 -5.11 -18.95 5.69
N VAL A 66 -5.26 -18.23 4.59
CA VAL A 66 -4.69 -16.90 4.38
C VAL A 66 -5.82 -15.89 4.23
N CYS A 67 -5.72 -14.78 4.98
CA CYS A 67 -6.59 -13.63 4.81
C CYS A 67 -5.77 -12.49 4.19
N GLY A 68 -6.18 -12.04 2.99
CA GLY A 68 -5.66 -10.82 2.38
C GLY A 68 -6.67 -9.68 2.47
N GLU A 69 -6.32 -8.49 2.03
CA GLU A 69 -7.30 -7.40 1.91
C GLU A 69 -8.42 -7.81 0.95
N LEU A 70 -8.06 -8.33 -0.21
CA LEU A 70 -8.96 -8.91 -1.21
C LEU A 70 -8.51 -10.32 -1.57
N ASP A 71 -9.43 -11.16 -2.03
CA ASP A 71 -9.06 -12.38 -2.77
C ASP A 71 -8.60 -11.99 -4.19
N MET A 72 -7.37 -12.36 -4.54
CA MET A 72 -6.79 -12.04 -5.86
C MET A 72 -7.57 -12.67 -7.01
N LYS A 73 -8.26 -13.79 -6.79
CA LYS A 73 -9.12 -14.41 -7.81
C LYS A 73 -10.30 -13.51 -8.16
N ASP A 74 -10.86 -12.84 -7.15
CA ASP A 74 -11.98 -11.93 -7.37
C ASP A 74 -11.55 -10.70 -8.16
N ILE A 75 -10.42 -10.08 -7.79
CA ILE A 75 -9.99 -8.82 -8.43
C ILE A 75 -9.45 -9.02 -9.86
N THR A 76 -8.98 -10.21 -10.21
CA THR A 76 -8.46 -10.51 -11.55
C THR A 76 -9.53 -10.97 -12.54
N SER A 77 -10.78 -11.13 -12.13
CA SER A 77 -11.86 -11.45 -13.06
C SER A 77 -12.06 -10.29 -14.06
N PRO A 78 -12.36 -10.58 -15.35
CA PRO A 78 -12.56 -9.53 -16.36
C PRO A 78 -13.61 -8.49 -15.95
N GLU A 79 -14.69 -8.92 -15.30
CA GLU A 79 -15.76 -8.05 -14.81
C GLU A 79 -15.24 -7.09 -13.74
N ASN A 80 -14.51 -7.61 -12.75
CA ASN A 80 -13.99 -6.82 -11.65
C ASN A 80 -12.85 -5.88 -12.08
N VAL A 81 -12.02 -6.31 -13.03
CA VAL A 81 -11.02 -5.42 -13.67
C VAL A 81 -11.72 -4.25 -14.36
N GLN A 82 -12.77 -4.51 -15.17
CA GLN A 82 -13.54 -3.47 -15.83
C GLN A 82 -14.22 -2.53 -14.82
N LYS A 83 -14.77 -3.07 -13.75
CA LYS A 83 -15.40 -2.31 -12.67
C LYS A 83 -14.39 -1.37 -11.98
N MET A 84 -13.20 -1.86 -11.67
CA MET A 84 -12.10 -1.05 -11.10
C MET A 84 -11.70 0.05 -12.07
N MET A 85 -11.45 -0.28 -13.35
CA MET A 85 -11.07 0.72 -14.36
C MET A 85 -12.14 1.80 -14.50
N THR A 86 -13.42 1.43 -14.53
CA THR A 86 -14.52 2.41 -14.60
C THR A 86 -14.55 3.31 -13.36
N ALA A 87 -14.30 2.76 -12.17
CA ALA A 87 -14.30 3.53 -10.93
C ALA A 87 -13.14 4.55 -10.84
N MET A 88 -12.05 4.29 -11.55
CA MET A 88 -10.89 5.19 -11.63
C MET A 88 -11.13 6.38 -12.57
N MET A 89 -12.19 6.36 -13.38
CA MET A 89 -12.45 7.38 -14.38
C MET A 89 -13.45 8.44 -13.89
N ILE A 90 -13.28 9.67 -14.39
CA ILE A 90 -14.24 10.75 -14.24
C ILE A 90 -15.46 10.43 -15.11
N ASP A 91 -16.65 10.55 -14.55
CA ASP A 91 -17.89 10.29 -15.26
C ASP A 91 -18.13 11.29 -16.40
N GLY A 92 -18.72 10.81 -17.49
CA GLY A 92 -19.06 11.62 -18.67
C GLY A 92 -17.85 12.03 -19.50
N ASP A 93 -17.93 13.20 -20.13
CA ASP A 93 -16.91 13.70 -21.06
C ASP A 93 -15.84 14.58 -20.42
N LYS A 94 -15.94 14.79 -19.11
CA LYS A 94 -14.98 15.59 -18.37
C LYS A 94 -13.62 14.90 -18.24
N THR A 95 -12.61 15.73 -18.13
CA THR A 95 -11.23 15.33 -17.90
C THR A 95 -10.68 16.02 -16.65
N ILE A 96 -9.47 15.68 -16.27
CA ILE A 96 -8.77 16.34 -15.16
C ILE A 96 -8.64 17.85 -15.37
N LYS A 97 -8.54 18.33 -16.64
CA LYS A 97 -8.50 19.75 -16.96
C LYS A 97 -9.78 20.50 -16.58
N ASP A 98 -10.93 19.82 -16.67
CA ASP A 98 -12.22 20.44 -16.35
C ASP A 98 -12.44 20.57 -14.83
N LEU A 99 -11.61 19.93 -14.04
CA LEU A 99 -11.67 19.95 -12.57
C LEU A 99 -10.70 20.96 -11.95
N MET A 100 -9.73 21.46 -12.72
CA MET A 100 -8.62 22.28 -12.22
C MET A 100 -8.64 23.68 -12.79
N THR A 101 -8.15 24.63 -12.01
CA THR A 101 -7.79 25.94 -12.52
C THR A 101 -6.53 25.87 -13.37
N GLU A 102 -6.28 26.92 -14.18
CA GLU A 102 -5.04 26.99 -15.00
C GLU A 102 -3.78 26.91 -14.12
N GLU A 103 -3.79 27.54 -12.95
CA GLU A 103 -2.65 27.52 -12.04
C GLU A 103 -2.45 26.14 -11.38
N GLU A 104 -3.51 25.44 -11.01
CA GLU A 104 -3.43 24.05 -10.53
C GLU A 104 -2.90 23.13 -11.63
N MET A 105 -3.39 23.25 -12.86
CA MET A 105 -2.88 22.47 -14.01
C MET A 105 -1.41 22.73 -14.28
N LYS A 106 -0.96 23.97 -14.17
CA LYS A 106 0.46 24.32 -14.35
C LYS A 106 1.34 23.64 -13.30
N ARG A 107 0.93 23.66 -12.03
CA ARG A 107 1.68 22.98 -10.97
C ARG A 107 1.66 21.45 -11.13
N LEU A 108 0.51 20.87 -11.47
CA LEU A 108 0.40 19.44 -11.74
C LEU A 108 1.31 19.02 -12.91
N ASN A 109 1.31 19.77 -14.01
CA ASN A 109 2.18 19.51 -15.17
C ASN A 109 3.67 19.60 -14.78
N ALA A 110 4.06 20.61 -14.00
CA ALA A 110 5.43 20.75 -13.51
C ALA A 110 5.84 19.53 -12.65
N TYR A 111 4.97 19.09 -11.75
CA TYR A 111 5.20 17.90 -10.94
C TYR A 111 5.32 16.63 -11.80
N MET A 112 4.39 16.43 -12.74
CA MET A 112 4.44 15.30 -13.67
C MET A 112 5.71 15.29 -14.51
N THR A 113 6.12 16.46 -15.04
CA THR A 113 7.36 16.57 -15.81
C THR A 113 8.58 16.21 -14.97
N SER A 114 8.64 16.62 -13.71
CA SER A 114 9.74 16.27 -12.81
C SER A 114 9.79 14.77 -12.50
N LEU A 115 8.63 14.13 -12.42
CA LEU A 115 8.51 12.72 -12.08
C LEU A 115 8.58 11.79 -13.29
N LEU A 116 7.93 12.14 -14.41
CA LEU A 116 7.69 11.28 -15.57
C LEU A 116 8.41 11.75 -16.84
N THR A 117 8.99 12.95 -16.84
CA THR A 117 9.52 13.66 -18.04
C THR A 117 8.47 14.04 -19.08
N VAL A 118 7.20 13.81 -18.79
CA VAL A 118 6.02 14.14 -19.62
C VAL A 118 4.90 14.67 -18.75
N ASP A 119 3.96 15.41 -19.36
CA ASP A 119 2.80 15.99 -18.69
C ASP A 119 1.54 15.96 -19.57
N PHE A 120 0.44 16.57 -19.12
CA PHE A 120 -0.82 16.64 -19.85
C PHE A 120 -0.81 17.57 -21.09
N ASN A 121 0.30 18.24 -21.41
CA ASN A 121 0.47 18.90 -22.70
C ASN A 121 0.79 17.88 -23.81
N ASN A 122 1.26 16.69 -23.43
CA ASN A 122 1.43 15.59 -24.37
C ASN A 122 0.06 14.93 -24.66
N PRO A 123 -0.40 14.90 -25.92
CA PRO A 123 -1.70 14.34 -26.29
C PRO A 123 -1.88 12.86 -25.89
N MET A 124 -0.81 12.05 -25.95
CA MET A 124 -0.87 10.64 -25.56
C MET A 124 -1.12 10.49 -24.05
N ILE A 125 -0.46 11.30 -23.22
CA ILE A 125 -0.67 11.30 -21.77
C ILE A 125 -2.09 11.77 -21.45
N MET A 126 -2.56 12.80 -22.13
CA MET A 126 -3.94 13.27 -21.96
C MET A 126 -4.97 12.19 -22.37
N GLN A 127 -4.72 11.47 -23.43
CA GLN A 127 -5.60 10.35 -23.86
C GLN A 127 -5.60 9.21 -22.85
N GLN A 128 -4.45 8.85 -22.27
CA GLN A 128 -4.30 7.72 -21.37
C GLN A 128 -4.77 8.02 -19.94
N MET A 129 -4.46 9.19 -19.43
CA MET A 129 -4.65 9.53 -18.01
C MET A 129 -5.57 10.72 -17.77
N GLY A 130 -5.96 11.45 -18.82
CA GLY A 130 -6.76 12.67 -18.67
C GLY A 130 -8.15 12.46 -18.09
N LYS A 131 -8.70 11.26 -18.19
CA LYS A 131 -9.97 10.88 -17.59
C LYS A 131 -9.83 10.28 -16.18
N PHE A 132 -8.63 10.11 -15.65
CA PHE A 132 -8.48 9.61 -14.29
C PHE A 132 -9.08 10.58 -13.27
N THR A 133 -9.78 10.02 -12.27
CA THR A 133 -10.15 10.79 -11.09
C THR A 133 -8.90 11.31 -10.39
N PRO A 134 -8.96 12.43 -9.66
CA PRO A 134 -7.79 12.92 -8.95
C PRO A 134 -7.20 11.89 -7.96
N SER A 135 -8.03 11.02 -7.35
CA SER A 135 -7.54 9.92 -6.51
C SER A 135 -6.75 8.89 -7.31
N ALA A 136 -7.25 8.46 -8.46
CA ALA A 136 -6.55 7.52 -9.32
C ALA A 136 -5.21 8.10 -9.82
N LEU A 137 -5.21 9.36 -10.24
CA LEU A 137 -3.99 10.05 -10.66
C LEU A 137 -2.99 10.17 -9.51
N SER A 138 -3.43 10.54 -8.31
CA SER A 138 -2.59 10.61 -7.13
C SER A 138 -1.92 9.27 -6.81
N GLN A 139 -2.68 8.17 -6.87
CA GLN A 139 -2.14 6.82 -6.64
C GLN A 139 -1.10 6.44 -7.69
N GLN A 140 -1.35 6.71 -8.97
CA GLN A 140 -0.38 6.41 -10.04
C GLN A 140 0.92 7.20 -9.87
N LEU A 141 0.83 8.50 -9.58
CA LEU A 141 2.01 9.35 -9.36
C LEU A 141 2.78 8.91 -8.10
N SER A 142 2.08 8.56 -7.02
CA SER A 142 2.71 8.04 -5.81
C SER A 142 3.40 6.70 -6.06
N LEU A 143 2.77 5.79 -6.79
CA LEU A 143 3.37 4.50 -7.15
C LEU A 143 4.67 4.69 -7.94
N VAL A 144 4.66 5.56 -8.95
CA VAL A 144 5.87 5.87 -9.73
C VAL A 144 6.97 6.43 -8.84
N SER A 145 6.63 7.33 -7.91
CA SER A 145 7.61 7.90 -6.95
C SER A 145 8.25 6.81 -6.08
N ILE A 146 7.45 5.85 -5.60
CA ILE A 146 7.94 4.73 -4.77
C ILE A 146 8.81 3.79 -5.61
N VAL A 147 8.34 3.38 -6.79
CA VAL A 147 9.03 2.41 -7.66
C VAL A 147 10.39 2.94 -8.14
N LYS A 148 10.51 4.23 -8.40
CA LYS A 148 11.81 4.86 -8.75
C LYS A 148 12.87 4.69 -7.65
N LYS A 149 12.45 4.51 -6.40
CA LYS A 149 13.34 4.31 -5.24
C LYS A 149 13.58 2.83 -4.90
N LEU A 150 12.94 1.91 -5.63
CA LEU A 150 13.04 0.46 -5.41
C LEU A 150 13.75 -0.22 -6.60
N PRO A 151 15.08 -0.30 -6.59
CA PRO A 151 15.82 -1.03 -7.62
C PRO A 151 15.35 -2.48 -7.71
N GLY A 152 15.04 -2.94 -8.94
CA GLY A 152 14.57 -4.31 -9.17
C GLY A 152 13.09 -4.55 -8.88
N PHE A 153 12.28 -3.50 -8.71
CA PHE A 153 10.83 -3.65 -8.60
C PHE A 153 10.27 -4.49 -9.77
N ASN A 154 9.50 -5.51 -9.41
CA ASN A 154 8.82 -6.38 -10.36
C ASN A 154 7.34 -6.51 -9.96
N PRO A 155 6.39 -5.97 -10.75
CA PRO A 155 4.97 -6.03 -10.43
C PRO A 155 4.39 -7.45 -10.48
N GLN A 156 5.12 -8.44 -11.03
CA GLN A 156 4.72 -9.85 -11.03
C GLN A 156 5.22 -10.61 -9.78
N ASP A 157 6.09 -10.00 -8.98
CA ASP A 157 6.73 -10.63 -7.83
C ASP A 157 6.44 -9.83 -6.54
N LEU A 158 5.16 -9.71 -6.19
CA LEU A 158 4.72 -8.95 -5.02
C LEU A 158 4.46 -9.84 -3.82
N LEU A 159 4.83 -9.35 -2.65
CA LEU A 159 4.70 -10.04 -1.36
C LEU A 159 3.25 -10.47 -1.08
N ASP A 160 2.28 -9.58 -1.29
CA ASP A 160 0.86 -9.86 -1.04
C ASP A 160 0.34 -11.01 -1.92
N ASN A 161 0.76 -11.03 -3.18
CA ASN A 161 0.42 -12.11 -4.10
C ASN A 161 1.06 -13.44 -3.68
N ALA A 162 2.30 -13.40 -3.19
CA ALA A 162 3.03 -14.59 -2.79
C ALA A 162 2.34 -15.36 -1.64
N PHE A 163 1.69 -14.66 -0.69
CA PHE A 163 0.91 -15.32 0.35
C PHE A 163 -0.27 -16.12 -0.21
N GLN A 164 -0.99 -15.54 -1.17
CA GLN A 164 -2.16 -16.20 -1.75
C GLN A 164 -1.76 -17.33 -2.71
N LEU A 165 -0.68 -17.16 -3.47
CA LEU A 165 -0.11 -18.22 -4.30
C LEU A 165 0.38 -19.40 -3.45
N TYR A 166 1.06 -19.12 -2.34
CA TYR A 166 1.46 -20.15 -1.37
C TYR A 166 0.25 -20.88 -0.80
N ALA A 167 -0.81 -20.17 -0.43
CA ALA A 167 -2.04 -20.77 0.05
C ALA A 167 -2.66 -21.71 -1.01
N ALA A 168 -2.72 -21.26 -2.26
CA ALA A 168 -3.23 -22.06 -3.37
C ALA A 168 -2.41 -23.34 -3.61
N GLU A 169 -1.07 -23.23 -3.59
CA GLU A 169 -0.16 -24.38 -3.71
C GLU A 169 -0.39 -25.41 -2.59
N LYS A 170 -0.60 -24.94 -1.36
CA LYS A 170 -0.86 -25.78 -0.19
C LYS A 170 -2.33 -26.17 -0.02
N GLN A 171 -3.19 -25.83 -0.97
CA GLN A 171 -4.64 -26.06 -0.91
C GLN A 171 -5.31 -25.48 0.34
N LYS A 172 -4.79 -24.37 0.85
CA LYS A 172 -5.35 -23.63 1.97
C LYS A 172 -6.39 -22.62 1.45
N PRO A 173 -7.49 -22.39 2.16
CA PRO A 173 -8.45 -21.37 1.80
C PRO A 173 -7.82 -19.98 1.80
N VAL A 174 -8.26 -19.13 0.85
CA VAL A 174 -7.99 -17.69 0.81
C VAL A 174 -9.29 -16.97 1.10
N VAL A 175 -9.23 -15.91 1.91
CA VAL A 175 -10.37 -15.09 2.30
C VAL A 175 -9.98 -13.62 2.16
N GLY A 176 -10.84 -12.81 1.53
CA GLY A 176 -10.73 -11.35 1.54
C GLY A 176 -11.32 -10.77 2.81
N LEU A 177 -10.62 -9.83 3.45
CA LEU A 177 -11.16 -9.06 4.59
C LEU A 177 -12.16 -8.00 4.12
N GLU A 178 -12.00 -7.54 2.90
CA GLU A 178 -12.84 -6.53 2.26
C GLU A 178 -13.42 -7.07 0.96
N THR A 179 -14.42 -6.37 0.42
CA THR A 179 -14.92 -6.58 -0.92
C THR A 179 -14.34 -5.56 -1.89
N LEU A 180 -14.27 -5.91 -3.17
CA LEU A 180 -13.86 -4.96 -4.21
C LEU A 180 -14.71 -3.68 -4.19
N ASP A 181 -16.02 -3.80 -3.95
CA ASP A 181 -16.92 -2.65 -3.85
C ASP A 181 -16.58 -1.72 -2.70
N PHE A 182 -16.20 -2.29 -1.57
CA PHE A 182 -15.75 -1.50 -0.42
C PHE A 182 -14.47 -0.74 -0.75
N GLN A 183 -13.49 -1.39 -1.36
CA GLN A 183 -12.25 -0.73 -1.78
C GLN A 183 -12.49 0.35 -2.85
N ILE A 184 -13.29 0.07 -3.87
CA ILE A 184 -13.66 1.06 -4.90
C ILE A 184 -14.29 2.29 -4.25
N ASN A 185 -15.22 2.08 -3.31
CA ASN A 185 -15.84 3.20 -2.61
C ASN A 185 -14.82 3.99 -1.80
N THR A 186 -13.97 3.33 -1.04
CA THR A 186 -12.95 3.96 -0.19
C THR A 186 -11.95 4.77 -1.00
N LEU A 187 -11.45 4.22 -2.10
CA LEU A 187 -10.37 4.80 -2.89
C LEU A 187 -10.87 5.88 -3.86
N TYR A 188 -12.00 5.66 -4.53
CA TYR A 188 -12.40 6.48 -5.68
C TYR A 188 -13.74 7.19 -5.53
N LYS A 189 -14.74 6.61 -4.81
CA LYS A 189 -16.11 7.14 -4.77
C LYS A 189 -16.51 7.75 -3.43
N GLY A 190 -15.88 7.37 -2.34
CA GLY A 190 -16.21 7.85 -0.99
C GLY A 190 -15.85 9.32 -0.71
N LYS A 191 -15.21 9.99 -1.67
CA LYS A 191 -14.87 11.43 -1.60
C LYS A 191 -15.35 12.13 -2.86
N SER A 192 -15.85 13.37 -2.72
CA SER A 192 -16.19 14.20 -3.88
C SER A 192 -14.94 14.46 -4.74
N LEU A 193 -15.11 14.69 -6.05
CA LEU A 193 -14.01 15.04 -6.96
C LEU A 193 -13.23 16.27 -6.49
N GLU A 194 -13.92 17.24 -5.90
CA GLU A 194 -13.27 18.43 -5.31
C GLU A 194 -12.34 18.03 -4.15
N ARG A 195 -12.79 17.14 -3.25
CA ARG A 195 -11.93 16.66 -2.16
C ARG A 195 -10.76 15.82 -2.66
N GLN A 196 -10.99 15.01 -3.66
CA GLN A 196 -9.91 14.24 -4.32
C GLN A 196 -8.88 15.17 -4.97
N LYS A 197 -9.33 16.24 -5.63
CA LYS A 197 -8.46 17.28 -6.21
C LYS A 197 -7.59 17.95 -5.14
N GLN A 198 -8.18 18.34 -4.02
CA GLN A 198 -7.43 18.94 -2.90
C GLN A 198 -6.31 18.01 -2.40
N LEU A 199 -6.58 16.69 -2.32
CA LEU A 199 -5.58 15.71 -1.90
C LEU A 199 -4.48 15.54 -2.95
N LEU A 200 -4.85 15.50 -4.24
CA LEU A 200 -3.87 15.46 -5.32
C LEU A 200 -2.98 16.71 -5.31
N MET A 201 -3.58 17.90 -5.13
CA MET A 201 -2.78 19.14 -5.05
C MET A 201 -1.91 19.21 -3.80
N CYS A 202 -2.33 18.59 -2.69
CA CYS A 202 -1.46 18.44 -1.52
C CYS A 202 -0.20 17.61 -1.85
N LEU A 203 -0.34 16.52 -2.63
CA LEU A 203 0.80 15.75 -3.13
C LEU A 203 1.70 16.60 -4.05
N VAL A 204 1.10 17.32 -5.01
CA VAL A 204 1.79 18.13 -6.01
C VAL A 204 2.56 19.30 -5.38
N ASP A 205 1.98 19.93 -4.38
CA ASP A 205 2.53 21.12 -3.74
C ASP A 205 3.59 20.82 -2.66
N ASN A 206 3.75 19.53 -2.28
CA ASN A 206 4.71 19.13 -1.24
C ASN A 206 5.65 17.98 -1.73
N PRO A 207 6.32 18.12 -2.88
CA PRO A 207 7.09 17.03 -3.49
C PRO A 207 8.25 16.56 -2.61
N GLU A 208 8.99 17.48 -1.97
CA GLU A 208 10.13 17.15 -1.11
C GLU A 208 9.69 16.39 0.16
N TYR A 209 8.58 16.82 0.77
CA TYR A 209 8.04 16.14 1.94
C TYR A 209 7.60 14.72 1.59
N ASN A 210 6.89 14.54 0.47
CA ASN A 210 6.47 13.22 0.00
C ASN A 210 7.67 12.31 -0.29
N ASP A 211 8.71 12.86 -0.93
CA ASP A 211 9.94 12.14 -1.24
C ASP A 211 10.65 11.64 0.02
N GLN A 212 10.78 12.50 1.03
CA GLN A 212 11.35 12.14 2.34
C GLN A 212 10.50 11.10 3.08
N MET A 213 9.16 11.20 3.00
CA MET A 213 8.26 10.22 3.63
C MET A 213 8.37 8.85 2.97
N ILE A 214 8.50 8.79 1.64
CA ILE A 214 8.74 7.54 0.91
C ILE A 214 10.06 6.91 1.34
N ASP A 215 11.16 7.69 1.42
CA ASP A 215 12.45 7.18 1.87
C ASP A 215 12.39 6.61 3.29
N ARG A 216 11.72 7.32 4.19
CA ARG A 216 11.54 6.86 5.58
C ARG A 216 10.73 5.57 5.64
N MET A 217 9.64 5.49 4.88
CA MET A 217 8.77 4.31 4.82
C MET A 217 9.54 3.09 4.28
N ILE A 218 10.24 3.24 3.16
CA ILE A 218 11.06 2.18 2.56
C ILE A 218 12.12 1.72 3.56
N LYS A 219 12.85 2.67 4.16
CA LYS A 219 13.89 2.35 5.14
C LYS A 219 13.32 1.60 6.34
N ALA A 220 12.25 2.10 6.95
CA ALA A 220 11.64 1.47 8.12
C ALA A 220 11.15 0.05 7.78
N TYR A 221 10.47 -0.13 6.66
CA TYR A 221 9.96 -1.44 6.26
C TYR A 221 11.07 -2.47 6.06
N TYR A 222 12.10 -2.14 5.28
CA TYR A 222 13.18 -3.08 4.96
C TYR A 222 14.20 -3.26 6.09
N SER A 223 14.30 -2.34 7.05
CA SER A 223 15.12 -2.53 8.25
C SER A 223 14.40 -3.35 9.34
N LEU A 224 13.14 -3.69 9.16
CA LEU A 224 12.29 -4.33 10.17
C LEU A 224 12.19 -3.48 11.46
N ASP A 225 12.13 -2.15 11.31
CA ASP A 225 12.21 -1.18 12.39
C ASP A 225 10.85 -0.49 12.62
#